data_efb54963315f2c639d5373432a4604bf
#
_entry.id   efb54963315f2c639d5373432a4604bf
#
_cell.length_a   1.000
_cell.length_b   1.000
_cell.length_c   1.000
_cell.angle_alpha   90.00
_cell.angle_beta   90.00
_cell.angle_gamma   90.00
#
_symmetry.space_group_name_H-M   'P 1'
#
loop_
_entity.id
_entity.type
_entity.pdbx_description
1 polymer ?
#
loop_
_entity_poly.entity_id
_entity_poly.type
_entity_poly.pdbx_seq_one_letter_code
_entity_poly.pdbx_strand_id
1 'polypeptide(L)'
;MSKRIWQLFASAITVALLSAVYPAFAASEPEQLVTKAEETFKNFQNDPQMSWLRSHLNAAKAVMIAPEVRKAGFVVGGSGGRAVLLARDKETGNWSGPAFYTIANASLGFQAGIEKSEVVMLIMTEKGLNSLLNDQLKLGADASIAAGPVGTGAEKGITTDVVSFSRSKGIYGGVNLDGTLVTINDGWNARFYAKAVTPVDILVRHSVTNYNAQKLQDQIAQAVIK
;
A
#
# COMPACT_ATOMS: atom_id res chain seq x y z
N MET A 1 -3.75 -70.79 12.10
CA MET A 1 -4.18 -69.42 11.93
C MET A 1 -3.37 -68.81 10.80
N SER A 2 -4.07 -68.42 9.74
CA SER A 2 -3.58 -68.34 8.34
C SER A 2 -2.74 -67.08 8.06
N LYS A 3 -1.59 -67.27 7.39
CA LYS A 3 -0.72 -66.24 6.83
C LYS A 3 -1.43 -65.21 5.90
N ARG A 4 -2.68 -65.46 5.56
CA ARG A 4 -3.52 -64.59 4.68
C ARG A 4 -4.10 -63.36 5.42
N ILE A 5 -4.21 -63.34 6.73
CA ILE A 5 -4.76 -62.23 7.49
C ILE A 5 -3.71 -61.10 7.67
N TRP A 6 -2.43 -61.41 7.64
CA TRP A 6 -1.34 -60.45 7.77
C TRP A 6 -1.07 -59.66 6.47
N GLN A 7 -1.42 -60.22 5.34
CA GLN A 7 -1.24 -59.52 4.03
C GLN A 7 -2.36 -58.47 3.78
N LEU A 8 -3.52 -58.58 4.38
CA LEU A 8 -4.62 -57.63 4.25
C LEU A 8 -4.42 -56.37 5.12
N PHE A 9 -3.67 -56.47 6.20
CA PHE A 9 -3.36 -55.31 7.04
C PHE A 9 -2.18 -54.50 6.53
N ALA A 10 -1.25 -55.10 5.76
CA ALA A 10 -0.13 -54.39 5.16
C ALA A 10 -0.54 -53.52 3.96
N SER A 11 -1.61 -53.87 3.23
CA SER A 11 -2.09 -53.11 2.08
C SER A 11 -2.94 -51.89 2.45
N ALA A 12 -3.53 -51.83 3.68
CA ALA A 12 -4.36 -50.73 4.14
C ALA A 12 -3.56 -49.51 4.65
N ILE A 13 -2.31 -49.74 5.05
CA ILE A 13 -1.46 -48.65 5.61
C ILE A 13 -0.73 -47.88 4.51
N THR A 14 -0.56 -48.45 3.32
CA THR A 14 0.14 -47.77 2.22
C THR A 14 -0.72 -46.77 1.43
N VAL A 15 -2.06 -46.80 1.59
CA VAL A 15 -2.98 -45.86 0.89
C VAL A 15 -3.25 -44.59 1.71
N ALA A 16 -2.94 -44.58 3.01
CA ALA A 16 -3.23 -43.42 3.88
C ALA A 16 -2.12 -42.34 3.90
N LEU A 17 -1.00 -42.55 3.22
CA LEU A 17 0.16 -41.61 3.21
C LEU A 17 0.31 -40.80 1.92
N LEU A 18 -0.63 -40.88 1.00
CA LEU A 18 -0.73 -39.96 -0.15
C LEU A 18 -1.79 -38.86 0.10
N SER A 19 -1.90 -38.38 1.32
CA SER A 19 -2.46 -37.06 1.58
C SER A 19 -1.49 -36.07 0.94
N ALA A 20 -1.83 -35.61 -0.26
CA ALA A 20 -1.11 -34.60 -0.98
C ALA A 20 -0.87 -33.40 -0.04
N VAL A 21 0.35 -33.25 0.44
CA VAL A 21 0.83 -32.00 0.99
C VAL A 21 0.83 -31.02 -0.18
N TYR A 22 -0.32 -30.40 -0.43
CA TYR A 22 -0.34 -29.21 -1.27
C TYR A 22 0.50 -28.18 -0.52
N PRO A 23 1.64 -27.72 -1.05
CA PRO A 23 2.35 -26.62 -0.45
C PRO A 23 1.33 -25.48 -0.41
N ALA A 24 0.92 -25.08 0.78
CA ALA A 24 0.23 -23.83 0.93
C ALA A 24 1.23 -22.78 0.46
N PHE A 25 1.03 -22.28 -0.76
CA PHE A 25 1.80 -21.15 -1.27
C PHE A 25 1.48 -19.98 -0.35
N ALA A 26 2.35 -19.73 0.62
CA ALA A 26 2.25 -18.52 1.42
C ALA A 26 2.31 -17.32 0.47
N ALA A 27 1.36 -16.40 0.61
CA ALA A 27 1.35 -15.18 -0.18
C ALA A 27 2.72 -14.50 -0.11
N SER A 28 3.21 -14.04 -1.24
CA SER A 28 4.49 -13.31 -1.31
C SER A 28 4.44 -12.01 -0.50
N GLU A 29 5.59 -11.47 -0.10
CA GLU A 29 5.64 -10.20 0.64
C GLU A 29 4.90 -9.04 -0.09
N PRO A 30 5.01 -8.87 -1.43
CA PRO A 30 4.22 -7.89 -2.16
C PRO A 30 2.70 -8.14 -2.08
N GLU A 31 2.24 -9.39 -2.19
CA GLU A 31 0.82 -9.73 -2.07
C GLU A 31 0.27 -9.46 -0.67
N GLN A 32 1.06 -9.76 0.37
CA GLN A 32 0.70 -9.43 1.75
C GLN A 32 0.60 -7.92 1.96
N LEU A 33 1.47 -7.13 1.32
CA LEU A 33 1.40 -5.67 1.38
C LEU A 33 0.11 -5.16 0.72
N VAL A 34 -0.28 -5.70 -0.43
CA VAL A 34 -1.55 -5.34 -1.11
C VAL A 34 -2.74 -5.63 -0.20
N THR A 35 -2.80 -6.82 0.41
CA THR A 35 -3.87 -7.17 1.35
C THR A 35 -3.95 -6.21 2.55
N LYS A 36 -2.79 -5.85 3.12
CA LYS A 36 -2.74 -4.86 4.21
C LYS A 36 -3.15 -3.46 3.73
N ALA A 37 -2.83 -3.10 2.50
CA ALA A 37 -3.23 -1.82 1.92
C ALA A 37 -4.75 -1.73 1.72
N GLU A 38 -5.41 -2.84 1.35
CA GLU A 38 -6.87 -2.93 1.30
C GLU A 38 -7.49 -2.65 2.68
N GLU A 39 -6.99 -3.32 3.72
CA GLU A 39 -7.48 -3.13 5.09
C GLU A 39 -7.26 -1.69 5.57
N THR A 40 -6.07 -1.14 5.34
CA THR A 40 -5.73 0.24 5.67
C THR A 40 -6.67 1.22 4.97
N PHE A 41 -6.81 1.11 3.64
CA PHE A 41 -7.68 2.01 2.89
C PHE A 41 -9.15 1.93 3.37
N LYS A 42 -9.66 0.72 3.62
CA LYS A 42 -10.99 0.50 4.16
C LYS A 42 -11.18 1.19 5.52
N ASN A 43 -10.18 1.13 6.40
CA ASN A 43 -10.22 1.79 7.70
C ASN A 43 -10.33 3.31 7.54
N PHE A 44 -9.49 3.91 6.68
CA PHE A 44 -9.53 5.35 6.41
C PHE A 44 -10.83 5.77 5.75
N GLN A 45 -11.35 4.99 4.80
CA GLN A 45 -12.61 5.28 4.11
C GLN A 45 -13.81 5.27 5.05
N ASN A 46 -13.85 4.37 6.03
CA ASN A 46 -15.00 4.18 6.91
C ASN A 46 -14.98 5.11 8.14
N ASP A 47 -13.87 5.77 8.44
CA ASP A 47 -13.78 6.62 9.61
C ASP A 47 -14.48 7.97 9.38
N PRO A 48 -15.39 8.40 10.29
CA PRO A 48 -16.09 9.69 10.17
C PRO A 48 -15.15 10.89 10.08
N GLN A 49 -13.98 10.84 10.70
CA GLN A 49 -13.00 11.92 10.69
C GLN A 49 -12.32 12.12 9.32
N MET A 50 -12.42 11.15 8.43
CA MET A 50 -11.81 11.16 7.09
C MET A 50 -12.76 11.70 6.00
N SER A 51 -13.68 12.58 6.34
CA SER A 51 -14.63 13.18 5.39
C SER A 51 -13.94 13.90 4.24
N TRP A 52 -12.86 14.66 4.53
CA TRP A 52 -12.09 15.35 3.51
C TRP A 52 -11.42 14.38 2.52
N LEU A 53 -10.81 13.31 3.03
CA LEU A 53 -10.21 12.29 2.18
C LEU A 53 -11.25 11.70 1.21
N ARG A 54 -12.44 11.35 1.71
CA ARG A 54 -13.52 10.78 0.87
C ARG A 54 -13.98 11.76 -0.20
N SER A 55 -14.26 13.01 0.17
CA SER A 55 -14.77 14.02 -0.77
C SER A 55 -13.76 14.43 -1.85
N HIS A 56 -12.46 14.27 -1.60
CA HIS A 56 -11.40 14.65 -2.54
C HIS A 56 -10.77 13.47 -3.29
N LEU A 57 -11.16 12.24 -2.97
CA LEU A 57 -10.65 11.04 -3.65
C LEU A 57 -10.95 11.07 -5.16
N ASN A 58 -12.11 11.62 -5.56
CA ASN A 58 -12.46 11.76 -6.98
C ASN A 58 -11.55 12.73 -7.74
N ALA A 59 -10.99 13.73 -7.07
CA ALA A 59 -10.03 14.68 -7.67
C ALA A 59 -8.60 14.15 -7.70
N ALA A 60 -8.29 13.13 -6.90
CA ALA A 60 -6.95 12.56 -6.81
C ALA A 60 -6.53 11.87 -8.12
N LYS A 61 -5.28 12.09 -8.52
CA LYS A 61 -4.64 11.43 -9.65
C LYS A 61 -4.10 10.05 -9.30
N ALA A 62 -3.70 9.89 -8.03
CA ALA A 62 -3.24 8.62 -7.49
C ALA A 62 -3.45 8.55 -5.97
N VAL A 63 -3.42 7.34 -5.44
CA VAL A 63 -3.45 7.05 -4.00
C VAL A 63 -2.24 6.21 -3.64
N MET A 64 -1.45 6.67 -2.67
CA MET A 64 -0.37 5.89 -2.09
C MET A 64 -0.79 5.42 -0.70
N ILE A 65 -0.60 4.13 -0.41
CA ILE A 65 -0.98 3.50 0.84
C ILE A 65 0.25 2.81 1.44
N ALA A 66 0.63 3.20 2.64
CA ALA A 66 1.68 2.56 3.44
C ALA A 66 1.03 1.96 4.70
N PRO A 67 0.73 0.66 4.71
CA PRO A 67 0.03 0.01 5.81
C PRO A 67 0.82 -0.05 7.12
N GLU A 68 2.13 0.02 7.01
CA GLU A 68 3.00 0.00 8.19
C GLU A 68 4.22 0.90 7.96
N VAL A 69 4.23 2.04 8.63
CA VAL A 69 5.40 2.91 8.77
C VAL A 69 5.90 2.76 10.19
N ARG A 70 7.12 2.29 10.34
CA ARG A 70 7.78 2.14 11.64
C ARG A 70 8.69 3.32 11.89
N LYS A 71 8.54 3.95 13.04
CA LYS A 71 9.42 5.00 13.54
C LYS A 71 10.17 4.47 14.75
N ALA A 72 11.48 4.66 14.75
CA ALA A 72 12.34 4.32 15.89
C ALA A 72 13.40 5.41 16.08
N GLY A 73 13.73 5.74 17.33
CA GLY A 73 14.76 6.71 17.64
C GLY A 73 14.86 7.03 19.11
N PHE A 74 15.97 7.67 19.50
CA PHE A 74 16.20 8.18 20.83
C PHE A 74 16.61 9.66 20.80
N VAL A 75 17.69 10.03 20.14
CA VAL A 75 18.15 11.41 19.87
C VAL A 75 18.12 11.67 18.37
N VAL A 76 18.54 10.67 17.61
CA VAL A 76 18.41 10.59 16.15
C VAL A 76 17.46 9.44 15.88
N GLY A 77 16.49 9.67 15.03
CA GLY A 77 15.50 8.67 14.69
C GLY A 77 15.32 8.57 13.19
N GLY A 78 14.63 7.53 12.80
CA GLY A 78 14.19 7.34 11.43
C GLY A 78 12.84 6.67 11.39
N SER A 79 12.16 6.85 10.28
CA SER A 79 10.96 6.09 9.97
C SER A 79 11.07 5.49 8.57
N GLY A 80 10.41 4.38 8.37
CA GLY A 80 10.40 3.72 7.07
C GLY A 80 9.31 2.67 6.96
N GLY A 81 8.98 2.34 5.71
CA GLY A 81 7.96 1.36 5.40
C GLY A 81 7.92 1.03 3.92
N ARG A 82 6.99 0.15 3.58
CA ARG A 82 6.64 -0.18 2.19
C ARG A 82 5.30 0.44 1.86
N ALA A 83 5.15 0.90 0.63
CA ALA A 83 3.92 1.50 0.15
C ALA A 83 3.53 0.92 -1.21
N VAL A 84 2.26 1.01 -1.52
CA VAL A 84 1.70 0.75 -2.85
C VAL A 84 1.13 2.04 -3.40
N LEU A 85 1.31 2.27 -4.70
CA LEU A 85 0.74 3.40 -5.44
C LEU A 85 -0.22 2.86 -6.50
N LEU A 86 -1.44 3.37 -6.49
CA LEU A 86 -2.41 3.17 -7.56
C LEU A 86 -2.67 4.52 -8.23
N ALA A 87 -2.73 4.53 -9.55
CA ALA A 87 -3.01 5.74 -10.33
C ALA A 87 -4.34 5.62 -11.07
N ARG A 88 -5.00 6.74 -11.25
CA ARG A 88 -6.23 6.82 -12.02
C ARG A 88 -5.91 7.18 -13.45
N ASP A 89 -6.34 6.35 -14.37
CA ASP A 89 -6.24 6.62 -15.80
C ASP A 89 -7.10 7.82 -16.19
N LYS A 90 -6.55 8.74 -16.97
CA LYS A 90 -7.21 10.01 -17.33
C LYS A 90 -8.36 9.83 -18.31
N GLU A 91 -8.25 8.84 -19.19
CA GLU A 91 -9.19 8.64 -20.29
C GLU A 91 -10.36 7.77 -19.85
N THR A 92 -10.05 6.67 -19.14
CA THR A 92 -11.06 5.68 -18.73
C THR A 92 -11.59 5.90 -17.33
N GLY A 93 -10.86 6.62 -16.47
CA GLY A 93 -11.17 6.78 -15.06
C GLY A 93 -10.88 5.53 -14.20
N ASN A 94 -10.37 4.46 -14.80
CA ASN A 94 -10.05 3.23 -14.10
C ASN A 94 -8.79 3.38 -13.25
N TRP A 95 -8.68 2.58 -12.20
CA TRP A 95 -7.50 2.52 -11.35
C TRP A 95 -6.56 1.41 -11.79
N SER A 96 -5.27 1.74 -11.90
CA SER A 96 -4.18 0.84 -12.26
C SER A 96 -3.16 0.72 -11.15
N GLY A 97 -2.34 -0.32 -11.19
CA GLY A 97 -1.35 -0.62 -10.16
C GLY A 97 -1.66 -1.94 -9.44
N PRO A 98 -1.04 -2.20 -8.29
CA PRO A 98 -0.14 -1.28 -7.57
C PRO A 98 1.29 -1.29 -8.10
N ALA A 99 1.96 -0.14 -8.09
CA ALA A 99 3.40 -0.06 -8.11
C ALA A 99 3.93 0.02 -6.67
N PHE A 100 5.08 -0.63 -6.41
CA PHE A 100 5.63 -0.76 -5.07
C PHE A 100 6.74 0.24 -4.81
N TYR A 101 6.73 0.82 -3.60
CA TYR A 101 7.68 1.84 -3.16
C TYR A 101 8.23 1.53 -1.78
N THR A 102 9.39 2.09 -1.50
CA THR A 102 9.97 2.21 -0.16
C THR A 102 9.87 3.66 0.27
N ILE A 103 9.40 3.92 1.46
CA ILE A 103 9.42 5.26 2.08
C ILE A 103 10.39 5.27 3.23
N ALA A 104 11.18 6.33 3.36
CA ALA A 104 12.15 6.51 4.43
C ALA A 104 12.28 7.98 4.81
N ASN A 105 12.37 8.25 6.10
CA ASN A 105 12.58 9.60 6.62
C ASN A 105 13.59 9.55 7.78
N ALA A 106 14.55 10.47 7.79
CA ALA A 106 15.42 10.70 8.92
C ALA A 106 14.87 11.85 9.75
N SER A 107 14.74 11.67 11.05
CA SER A 107 14.23 12.69 11.96
C SER A 107 15.17 12.91 13.14
N LEU A 108 15.33 14.17 13.54
CA LEU A 108 15.95 14.55 14.81
C LEU A 108 14.82 14.76 15.81
N GLY A 109 14.88 14.11 16.97
CA GLY A 109 13.85 14.29 17.99
C GLY A 109 14.14 13.49 19.26
N PHE A 110 13.73 14.06 20.39
CA PHE A 110 13.97 13.52 21.73
C PHE A 110 12.94 12.47 22.19
N GLN A 111 12.16 11.90 21.30
CA GLN A 111 11.18 10.87 21.69
C GLN A 111 11.79 9.47 21.52
N ALA A 112 12.08 8.84 22.65
CA ALA A 112 12.45 7.43 22.68
C ALA A 112 11.20 6.58 22.45
N GLY A 113 11.28 5.63 21.51
CA GLY A 113 10.21 4.68 21.32
C GLY A 113 10.16 4.07 19.92
N ILE A 114 9.34 3.05 19.81
CA ILE A 114 8.95 2.44 18.52
C ILE A 114 7.47 2.74 18.33
N GLU A 115 7.16 3.39 17.24
CA GLU A 115 5.79 3.69 16.84
C GLU A 115 5.50 3.06 15.49
N LYS A 116 4.26 2.57 15.32
CA LYS A 116 3.74 2.08 14.06
C LYS A 116 2.56 2.95 13.65
N SER A 117 2.54 3.37 12.41
CA SER A 117 1.44 4.10 11.82
C SER A 117 1.09 3.57 10.45
N GLU A 118 -0.16 3.73 10.07
CA GLU A 118 -0.66 3.58 8.70
C GLU A 118 -0.70 4.96 8.07
N VAL A 119 -0.36 5.06 6.79
CA VAL A 119 -0.37 6.33 6.05
C VAL A 119 -1.10 6.15 4.74
N VAL A 120 -1.99 7.10 4.42
CA VAL A 120 -2.63 7.24 3.12
C VAL A 120 -2.32 8.63 2.58
N MET A 121 -1.86 8.70 1.35
CA MET A 121 -1.56 9.94 0.65
C MET A 121 -2.41 10.04 -0.61
N LEU A 122 -3.11 11.17 -0.78
CA LEU A 122 -3.76 11.54 -2.03
C LEU A 122 -2.81 12.39 -2.85
N ILE A 123 -2.51 11.95 -4.06
CA ILE A 123 -1.72 12.68 -5.05
C ILE A 123 -2.68 13.51 -5.89
N MET A 124 -2.67 14.83 -5.69
CA MET A 124 -3.70 15.73 -6.20
C MET A 124 -3.36 16.30 -7.58
N THR A 125 -2.09 16.36 -7.94
CA THR A 125 -1.63 16.98 -9.18
C THR A 125 -0.90 16.01 -10.09
N GLU A 126 -0.88 16.34 -11.38
CA GLU A 126 -0.07 15.63 -12.36
C GLU A 126 1.43 15.75 -12.07
N LYS A 127 1.86 16.90 -11.54
CA LYS A 127 3.24 17.10 -11.11
C LYS A 127 3.62 16.11 -10.02
N GLY A 128 2.76 15.96 -9.00
CA GLY A 128 2.96 14.99 -7.92
C GLY A 128 3.01 13.56 -8.43
N LEU A 129 2.12 13.18 -9.35
CA LEU A 129 2.13 11.85 -9.96
C LEU A 129 3.41 11.63 -10.79
N ASN A 130 3.76 12.56 -11.67
CA ASN A 130 4.94 12.43 -12.51
C ASN A 130 6.23 12.34 -11.70
N SER A 131 6.31 13.07 -10.58
CA SER A 131 7.46 12.97 -9.67
C SER A 131 7.61 11.56 -9.07
N LEU A 132 6.50 10.85 -8.83
CA LEU A 132 6.51 9.47 -8.33
C LEU A 132 6.87 8.42 -9.39
N LEU A 133 6.79 8.77 -10.66
CA LEU A 133 7.21 7.88 -11.76
C LEU A 133 8.74 7.88 -11.96
N ASN A 134 9.47 8.81 -11.35
CA ASN A 134 10.93 8.87 -11.35
C ASN A 134 11.51 7.99 -10.24
N ASP A 135 12.78 7.63 -10.35
CA ASP A 135 13.46 6.69 -9.46
C ASP A 135 13.39 7.05 -7.97
N GLN A 136 13.43 8.35 -7.67
CA GLN A 136 13.42 8.87 -6.30
C GLN A 136 12.71 10.22 -6.24
N LEU A 137 11.88 10.38 -5.21
CA LEU A 137 11.16 11.62 -4.89
C LEU A 137 11.44 12.00 -3.44
N LYS A 138 11.76 13.26 -3.18
CA LYS A 138 11.79 13.85 -1.85
C LYS A 138 10.56 14.73 -1.65
N LEU A 139 9.67 14.30 -0.76
CA LEU A 139 8.48 15.07 -0.41
C LEU A 139 8.88 16.40 0.26
N GLY A 140 8.18 17.46 -0.09
CA GLY A 140 8.49 18.82 0.35
C GLY A 140 9.51 19.56 -0.52
N ALA A 141 10.33 18.83 -1.29
CA ALA A 141 11.28 19.42 -2.23
C ALA A 141 10.84 19.27 -3.69
N ASP A 142 10.60 18.02 -4.13
CA ASP A 142 10.25 17.73 -5.53
C ASP A 142 8.74 17.83 -5.78
N ALA A 143 7.93 17.46 -4.76
CA ALA A 143 6.50 17.64 -4.74
C ALA A 143 6.07 18.24 -3.40
N SER A 144 5.22 19.25 -3.45
CA SER A 144 4.69 19.89 -2.24
C SER A 144 3.77 18.91 -1.50
N ILE A 145 3.84 18.91 -0.16
CA ILE A 145 3.04 18.05 0.69
C ILE A 145 2.39 18.84 1.83
N ALA A 146 1.17 18.48 2.15
CA ALA A 146 0.45 19.00 3.30
C ALA A 146 -0.15 17.89 4.15
N ALA A 147 -0.25 18.14 5.45
CA ALA A 147 -1.04 17.32 6.34
C ALA A 147 -2.54 17.50 6.03
N GLY A 148 -3.23 16.39 5.81
CA GLY A 148 -4.65 16.40 5.50
C GLY A 148 -5.50 16.84 6.69
N PRO A 149 -6.58 17.59 6.48
CA PRO A 149 -7.48 17.98 7.53
C PRO A 149 -8.29 16.78 8.03
N VAL A 150 -8.52 16.74 9.34
CA VAL A 150 -9.21 15.66 10.04
C VAL A 150 -10.37 16.26 10.84
N GLY A 151 -11.50 15.56 10.87
CA GLY A 151 -12.70 15.99 11.57
C GLY A 151 -13.80 16.53 10.63
N THR A 152 -14.97 16.79 11.20
CA THR A 152 -16.12 17.34 10.48
C THR A 152 -15.94 18.84 10.26
N GLY A 153 -16.18 19.32 9.04
CA GLY A 153 -16.09 20.75 8.69
C GLY A 153 -14.70 21.23 8.26
N ALA A 154 -13.78 20.33 7.98
CA ALA A 154 -12.45 20.64 7.47
C ALA A 154 -12.49 21.01 5.97
N GLU A 155 -13.19 22.08 5.63
CA GLU A 155 -13.26 22.65 4.27
C GLU A 155 -12.16 23.70 4.07
N LYS A 156 -10.93 23.29 3.96
CA LYS A 156 -9.86 24.17 3.49
C LYS A 156 -9.44 23.74 2.09
N GLY A 157 -9.47 24.67 1.14
CA GLY A 157 -8.86 24.50 -0.17
C GLY A 157 -7.38 24.27 0.01
N ILE A 158 -6.94 23.01 -0.06
CA ILE A 158 -5.53 22.63 0.00
C ILE A 158 -5.01 22.62 -1.43
N THR A 159 -4.08 23.54 -1.72
CA THR A 159 -3.39 23.62 -2.99
C THR A 159 -1.98 23.03 -2.80
N THR A 160 -1.85 21.73 -2.96
CA THR A 160 -0.58 21.01 -2.80
C THR A 160 -0.56 19.79 -3.73
N ASP A 161 0.63 19.28 -4.03
CA ASP A 161 0.77 18.09 -4.87
C ASP A 161 0.33 16.82 -4.15
N VAL A 162 0.57 16.73 -2.84
CA VAL A 162 0.27 15.55 -2.01
C VAL A 162 -0.41 15.96 -0.72
N VAL A 163 -1.48 15.27 -0.34
CA VAL A 163 -2.14 15.41 0.97
C VAL A 163 -2.04 14.10 1.72
N SER A 164 -1.53 14.13 2.95
CA SER A 164 -1.21 12.94 3.73
C SER A 164 -2.02 12.83 5.02
N PHE A 165 -2.45 11.61 5.30
CA PHE A 165 -3.20 11.23 6.50
C PHE A 165 -2.50 10.06 7.16
N SER A 166 -2.58 9.99 8.49
CA SER A 166 -2.05 8.85 9.24
C SER A 166 -3.03 8.36 10.29
N ARG A 167 -2.84 7.09 10.66
CA ARG A 167 -3.47 6.48 11.83
C ARG A 167 -2.38 5.83 12.68
N SER A 168 -2.28 6.25 13.95
CA SER A 168 -1.39 5.64 14.93
C SER A 168 -2.19 5.32 16.19
N LYS A 169 -2.07 4.08 16.71
CA LYS A 169 -2.82 3.62 17.91
C LYS A 169 -4.33 3.90 17.83
N GLY A 170 -4.93 3.77 16.64
CA GLY A 170 -6.35 4.02 16.43
C GLY A 170 -6.77 5.49 16.33
N ILE A 171 -5.83 6.42 16.46
CA ILE A 171 -6.07 7.86 16.32
C ILE A 171 -5.68 8.31 14.92
N TYR A 172 -6.58 8.97 14.23
CA TYR A 172 -6.35 9.55 12.91
C TYR A 172 -5.84 10.98 13.03
N GLY A 173 -4.96 11.37 12.12
CA GLY A 173 -4.41 12.72 12.05
C GLY A 173 -3.87 13.03 10.66
N GLY A 174 -3.74 14.32 10.35
CA GLY A 174 -2.85 14.76 9.29
C GLY A 174 -1.39 14.56 9.73
N VAL A 175 -0.55 14.12 8.81
CA VAL A 175 0.87 13.90 9.09
C VAL A 175 1.71 14.75 8.13
N ASN A 176 2.73 15.42 8.69
CA ASN A 176 3.74 16.06 7.85
C ASN A 176 4.84 15.03 7.51
N LEU A 177 5.03 14.82 6.22
CA LEU A 177 6.03 13.91 5.67
C LEU A 177 7.14 14.65 4.90
N ASP A 178 7.36 15.94 5.19
CA ASP A 178 8.46 16.70 4.60
C ASP A 178 9.80 16.01 4.82
N GLY A 179 10.63 15.98 3.79
CA GLY A 179 11.91 15.32 3.80
C GLY A 179 11.87 13.81 3.64
N THR A 180 10.66 13.21 3.53
CA THR A 180 10.53 11.78 3.27
C THR A 180 11.00 11.45 1.85
N LEU A 181 11.87 10.46 1.75
CA LEU A 181 12.30 9.87 0.49
C LEU A 181 11.32 8.77 0.10
N VAL A 182 10.82 8.83 -1.12
CA VAL A 182 9.99 7.82 -1.77
C VAL A 182 10.78 7.25 -2.93
N THR A 183 11.10 5.97 -2.88
CA THR A 183 11.96 5.29 -3.86
C THR A 183 11.22 4.10 -4.45
N ILE A 184 11.31 3.90 -5.75
CA ILE A 184 10.73 2.75 -6.44
C ILE A 184 11.33 1.46 -5.88
N ASN A 185 10.49 0.44 -5.70
CA ASN A 185 10.92 -0.89 -5.30
C ASN A 185 10.83 -1.86 -6.48
N ASP A 186 11.84 -1.80 -7.36
CA ASP A 186 11.88 -2.62 -8.58
C ASP A 186 11.82 -4.12 -8.28
N GLY A 187 12.47 -4.56 -7.20
CA GLY A 187 12.46 -5.97 -6.79
C GLY A 187 11.06 -6.48 -6.44
N TRP A 188 10.24 -5.64 -5.81
CA TRP A 188 8.86 -5.98 -5.47
C TRP A 188 7.93 -5.84 -6.68
N ASN A 189 8.15 -4.84 -7.54
CA ASN A 189 7.45 -4.72 -8.82
C ASN A 189 7.68 -5.96 -9.67
N ALA A 190 8.93 -6.34 -9.87
CA ALA A 190 9.29 -7.52 -10.66
C ALA A 190 8.71 -8.82 -10.08
N ARG A 191 8.74 -8.99 -8.76
CA ARG A 191 8.21 -10.18 -8.07
C ARG A 191 6.69 -10.27 -8.19
N PHE A 192 5.98 -9.14 -8.00
CA PHE A 192 4.52 -9.12 -8.06
C PHE A 192 3.97 -9.38 -9.46
N TYR A 193 4.61 -8.82 -10.49
CA TYR A 193 4.18 -8.97 -11.89
C TYR A 193 4.89 -10.12 -12.63
N ALA A 194 5.76 -10.87 -11.96
CA ALA A 194 6.58 -11.94 -12.54
C ALA A 194 7.40 -11.48 -13.78
N LYS A 195 7.72 -10.17 -13.84
CA LYS A 195 8.41 -9.53 -14.96
C LYS A 195 9.07 -8.23 -14.48
N ALA A 196 10.25 -7.89 -15.00
CA ALA A 196 10.85 -6.59 -14.76
C ALA A 196 9.98 -5.50 -15.41
N VAL A 197 9.44 -4.62 -14.57
CA VAL A 197 8.52 -3.54 -14.97
C VAL A 197 8.76 -2.28 -14.15
N THR A 198 8.57 -1.14 -14.78
CA THR A 198 8.66 0.18 -14.14
C THR A 198 7.28 0.67 -13.69
N PRO A 199 7.18 1.66 -12.78
CA PRO A 199 5.91 2.31 -12.48
C PRO A 199 5.20 2.88 -13.71
N VAL A 200 5.92 3.36 -14.70
CA VAL A 200 5.35 3.82 -15.97
C VAL A 200 4.66 2.68 -16.72
N ASP A 201 5.26 1.49 -16.76
CA ASP A 201 4.66 0.32 -17.40
C ASP A 201 3.38 -0.13 -16.67
N ILE A 202 3.38 -0.03 -15.34
CA ILE A 202 2.26 -0.46 -14.49
C ILE A 202 1.12 0.56 -14.51
N LEU A 203 1.44 1.85 -14.25
CA LEU A 203 0.46 2.89 -13.93
C LEU A 203 0.00 3.71 -15.13
N VAL A 204 0.82 3.78 -16.18
CA VAL A 204 0.58 4.64 -17.35
C VAL A 204 0.31 3.81 -18.61
N ARG A 205 1.19 2.83 -18.89
CA ARG A 205 1.07 1.99 -20.09
C ARG A 205 0.11 0.81 -19.90
N HIS A 206 -0.23 0.48 -18.66
CA HIS A 206 -1.06 -0.67 -18.29
C HIS A 206 -0.60 -1.99 -18.94
N SER A 207 0.73 -2.15 -19.09
CA SER A 207 1.34 -3.27 -19.82
C SER A 207 1.37 -4.58 -19.03
N VAL A 208 1.00 -4.55 -17.77
CA VAL A 208 0.93 -5.71 -16.86
C VAL A 208 -0.28 -5.62 -15.95
N THR A 209 -0.80 -6.79 -15.58
CA THR A 209 -1.90 -6.92 -14.61
C THR A 209 -1.59 -8.06 -13.65
N ASN A 210 -2.18 -8.02 -12.46
CA ASN A 210 -2.13 -9.10 -11.50
C ASN A 210 -3.49 -9.22 -10.79
N TYR A 211 -4.03 -10.42 -10.75
CA TYR A 211 -5.33 -10.69 -10.12
C TYR A 211 -5.40 -10.25 -8.65
N ASN A 212 -4.29 -10.39 -7.91
CA ASN A 212 -4.22 -9.99 -6.51
C ASN A 212 -4.33 -8.48 -6.29
N ALA A 213 -4.24 -7.66 -7.35
CA ALA A 213 -4.43 -6.21 -7.30
C ALA A 213 -5.90 -5.79 -7.42
N GLN A 214 -6.74 -6.62 -8.05
CA GLN A 214 -8.08 -6.23 -8.49
C GLN A 214 -8.96 -5.76 -7.34
N LYS A 215 -8.94 -6.45 -6.22
CA LYS A 215 -9.77 -6.11 -5.07
C LYS A 215 -9.45 -4.71 -4.50
N LEU A 216 -8.17 -4.34 -4.44
CA LEU A 216 -7.76 -3.01 -4.01
C LEU A 216 -8.16 -1.93 -5.03
N GLN A 217 -7.99 -2.21 -6.34
CA GLN A 217 -8.43 -1.33 -7.42
C GLN A 217 -9.94 -1.07 -7.35
N ASP A 218 -10.74 -2.13 -7.26
CA ASP A 218 -12.20 -2.06 -7.16
C ASP A 218 -12.65 -1.29 -5.92
N GLN A 219 -11.98 -1.50 -4.79
CA GLN A 219 -12.29 -0.81 -3.54
C GLN A 219 -12.07 0.70 -3.65
N ILE A 220 -10.97 1.13 -4.27
CA ILE A 220 -10.69 2.56 -4.50
C ILE A 220 -11.69 3.13 -5.51
N ALA A 221 -11.97 2.41 -6.60
CA ALA A 221 -12.95 2.83 -7.61
C ALA A 221 -14.35 3.03 -7.02
N GLN A 222 -14.82 2.10 -6.19
CA GLN A 222 -16.12 2.21 -5.50
C GLN A 222 -16.18 3.36 -4.50
N ALA A 223 -15.05 3.72 -3.91
CA ALA A 223 -14.95 4.84 -2.97
C ALA A 223 -15.09 6.20 -3.67
N VAL A 224 -14.74 6.29 -4.94
CA VAL A 224 -14.87 7.51 -5.77
C VAL A 224 -16.32 7.80 -6.15
N ILE A 225 -17.16 6.78 -6.22
CA ILE A 225 -18.55 6.89 -6.70
C ILE A 225 -19.52 7.33 -5.58
N LYS A 226 -19.13 7.20 -4.34
CA LYS A 226 -19.93 7.54 -3.15
C LYS A 226 -19.73 8.99 -2.71
#